data_f44b28a5b829a3bdd3c3bddd7bb885b2
#
_entry.id   f44b28a5b829a3bdd3c3bddd7bb885b2
#
_cell.length_a   1.000
_cell.length_b   1.000
_cell.length_c   1.000
_cell.angle_alpha   90.00
_cell.angle_beta   90.00
_cell.angle_gamma   90.00
#
_symmetry.space_group_name_H-M   'P 1'
#
loop_
_entity.id
_entity.type
_entity.pdbx_description
1 polymer ?
#
loop_
_entity_poly.entity_id
_entity_poly.type
_entity_poly.pdbx_seq_one_letter_code
_entity_poly.pdbx_strand_id
1 'polypeptide(L)'
;MTVQPVSIHRTPVQRFWHWLYRLLGWDGEYHHPATEKFIIIVAPHTSNLDFFIGFIYSRAFALPFPNFLAKDSLFRGLFGWVWRWLGGIPVNRSERTNFVDQVAAEFQKRDRMVLAITPEGTRSKSEYWKTGFYHMAMKANVPVIMAYIDYAQKFISCGDIAEITGDIEADMAKIRDYYANVTARHPHRHGDIRFRSVVNETSASDDSPGNA
;
A
#
# COMPACT_ATOMS: atom_id res chain seq x y z
N MET A 1 -5.84 -14.88 -11.47
CA MET A 1 -7.06 -14.15 -11.09
C MET A 1 -7.39 -13.15 -12.19
N THR A 2 -8.65 -13.08 -12.63
CA THR A 2 -9.05 -12.21 -13.76
C THR A 2 -9.43 -10.84 -13.21
N VAL A 3 -8.80 -9.80 -13.73
CA VAL A 3 -9.15 -8.41 -13.46
C VAL A 3 -10.22 -8.00 -14.46
N GLN A 4 -11.33 -7.43 -14.01
CA GLN A 4 -12.39 -6.96 -14.91
C GLN A 4 -12.33 -5.42 -15.02
N PRO A 5 -12.41 -4.87 -16.26
CA PRO A 5 -12.59 -3.44 -16.40
C PRO A 5 -13.92 -3.04 -15.77
N VAL A 6 -13.89 -2.13 -14.84
CA VAL A 6 -15.10 -1.61 -14.20
C VAL A 6 -15.86 -0.76 -15.23
N SER A 7 -16.99 -1.24 -15.70
CA SER A 7 -17.98 -0.41 -16.40
C SER A 7 -18.55 0.57 -15.38
N ILE A 8 -17.98 1.77 -15.32
CA ILE A 8 -18.32 2.77 -14.30
C ILE A 8 -19.58 3.52 -14.73
N HIS A 9 -20.75 3.05 -14.30
CA HIS A 9 -21.90 3.93 -14.18
C HIS A 9 -21.62 4.93 -13.05
N ARG A 10 -20.96 6.05 -13.41
CA ARG A 10 -20.54 7.07 -12.44
C ARG A 10 -21.76 7.78 -11.85
N THR A 11 -21.91 7.71 -10.53
CA THR A 11 -22.86 8.55 -9.81
C THR A 11 -22.54 10.04 -10.02
N PRO A 12 -23.49 10.97 -9.80
CA PRO A 12 -23.22 12.41 -9.91
C PRO A 12 -22.00 12.87 -9.09
N VAL A 13 -21.82 12.30 -7.90
CA VAL A 13 -20.67 12.57 -7.01
C VAL A 13 -19.37 12.09 -7.64
N GLN A 14 -19.35 10.90 -8.20
CA GLN A 14 -18.17 10.37 -8.89
C GLN A 14 -17.84 11.17 -10.15
N ARG A 15 -18.87 11.64 -10.87
CA ARG A 15 -18.66 12.54 -12.04
C ARG A 15 -18.00 13.85 -11.65
N PHE A 16 -18.41 14.45 -10.52
CA PHE A 16 -17.77 15.64 -9.96
C PHE A 16 -16.30 15.38 -9.61
N TRP A 17 -15.98 14.29 -8.87
CA TRP A 17 -14.62 13.97 -8.51
C TRP A 17 -13.75 13.64 -9.72
N HIS A 18 -14.30 12.97 -10.72
CA HIS A 18 -13.60 12.69 -11.98
C HIS A 18 -13.34 13.98 -12.77
N TRP A 19 -14.31 14.89 -12.83
CA TRP A 19 -14.12 16.20 -13.45
C TRP A 19 -13.00 16.99 -12.74
N LEU A 20 -13.04 17.05 -11.40
CA LEU A 20 -11.99 17.70 -10.62
C LEU A 20 -10.62 17.07 -10.87
N TYR A 21 -10.54 15.75 -10.92
CA TYR A 21 -9.33 14.99 -11.21
C TYR A 21 -8.74 15.37 -12.58
N ARG A 22 -9.60 15.42 -13.60
CA ARG A 22 -9.22 15.84 -14.96
C ARG A 22 -8.84 17.33 -15.04
N LEU A 23 -9.52 18.19 -14.30
CA LEU A 23 -9.22 19.63 -14.22
C LEU A 23 -7.82 19.88 -13.65
N LEU A 24 -7.37 19.05 -12.72
CA LEU A 24 -6.00 19.07 -12.17
C LEU A 24 -4.96 18.51 -13.16
N GLY A 25 -5.41 18.06 -14.33
CA GLY A 25 -4.58 17.53 -15.40
C GLY A 25 -4.16 16.07 -15.17
N TRP A 26 -4.84 15.34 -14.29
CA TRP A 26 -4.56 13.94 -14.00
C TRP A 26 -5.43 13.01 -14.84
N ASP A 27 -4.87 11.85 -15.18
CA ASP A 27 -5.56 10.72 -15.77
C ASP A 27 -5.26 9.42 -15.01
N GLY A 28 -5.97 8.34 -15.32
CA GLY A 28 -5.71 7.08 -14.64
C GLY A 28 -6.70 5.99 -14.99
N GLU A 29 -6.39 4.82 -14.48
CA GLU A 29 -7.18 3.60 -14.63
C GLU A 29 -7.32 2.86 -13.31
N TYR A 30 -8.42 2.14 -13.17
CA TYR A 30 -8.67 1.27 -12.03
C TYR A 30 -9.28 -0.04 -12.50
N HIS A 31 -8.65 -1.14 -12.12
CA HIS A 31 -9.16 -2.47 -12.34
C HIS A 31 -9.50 -3.11 -10.99
N HIS A 32 -10.79 -3.36 -10.77
CA HIS A 32 -11.24 -3.95 -9.51
C HIS A 32 -10.87 -5.44 -9.47
N PRO A 33 -10.18 -5.93 -8.43
CA PRO A 33 -9.96 -7.36 -8.26
C PRO A 33 -11.30 -8.09 -8.00
N ALA A 34 -11.36 -9.38 -8.33
CA ALA A 34 -12.56 -10.20 -8.11
C ALA A 34 -12.84 -10.52 -6.63
N THR A 35 -12.37 -9.66 -5.71
CA THR A 35 -12.53 -9.84 -4.27
C THR A 35 -12.67 -8.49 -3.58
N GLU A 36 -13.41 -8.46 -2.48
CA GLU A 36 -13.57 -7.29 -1.62
C GLU A 36 -12.46 -7.15 -0.55
N LYS A 37 -11.52 -8.11 -0.52
CA LYS A 37 -10.41 -8.14 0.44
C LYS A 37 -9.09 -8.20 -0.30
N PHE A 38 -8.29 -7.12 -0.20
CA PHE A 38 -6.98 -7.06 -0.85
C PHE A 38 -6.07 -6.03 -0.19
N ILE A 39 -4.78 -6.15 -0.45
CA ILE A 39 -3.78 -5.16 -0.07
C ILE A 39 -3.41 -4.37 -1.31
N ILE A 40 -3.33 -3.05 -1.19
CA ILE A 40 -2.78 -2.17 -2.22
C ILE A 40 -1.40 -1.73 -1.78
N ILE A 41 -0.38 -1.98 -2.58
CA ILE A 41 0.92 -1.38 -2.41
C ILE A 41 1.03 -0.15 -3.30
N VAL A 42 1.34 1.00 -2.69
CA VAL A 42 1.47 2.29 -3.38
C VAL A 42 2.92 2.73 -3.34
N ALA A 43 3.54 2.83 -4.50
CA ALA A 43 4.91 3.31 -4.67
C ALA A 43 5.05 4.08 -6.00
N PRO A 44 6.04 4.95 -6.12
CA PRO A 44 6.83 5.54 -5.04
C PRO A 44 6.03 6.53 -4.19
N HIS A 45 6.31 6.61 -2.88
CA HIS A 45 5.64 7.52 -1.94
C HIS A 45 6.63 8.54 -1.35
N THR A 46 6.70 9.71 -1.97
CA THR A 46 7.72 10.72 -1.65
C THR A 46 7.15 12.06 -1.15
N SER A 47 5.82 12.20 -1.12
CA SER A 47 5.15 13.44 -0.79
C SER A 47 3.85 13.25 0.00
N ASN A 48 3.48 14.22 0.83
CA ASN A 48 2.14 14.28 1.42
C ASN A 48 1.05 14.50 0.35
N LEU A 49 1.41 15.10 -0.79
CA LEU A 49 0.46 15.34 -1.87
C LEU A 49 -0.06 14.03 -2.48
N ASP A 50 0.72 12.96 -2.42
CA ASP A 50 0.32 11.63 -2.91
C ASP A 50 -0.99 11.17 -2.24
N PHE A 51 -1.16 11.49 -0.93
CA PHE A 51 -2.40 11.21 -0.21
C PHE A 51 -3.60 11.97 -0.80
N PHE A 52 -3.45 13.28 -1.07
CA PHE A 52 -4.55 14.10 -1.60
C PHE A 52 -4.92 13.71 -3.03
N ILE A 53 -3.93 13.47 -3.88
CA ILE A 53 -4.16 13.01 -5.26
C ILE A 53 -4.79 11.62 -5.25
N GLY A 54 -4.26 10.70 -4.45
CA GLY A 54 -4.82 9.36 -4.27
C GLY A 54 -6.25 9.37 -3.71
N PHE A 55 -6.57 10.31 -2.80
CA PHE A 55 -7.93 10.49 -2.30
C PHE A 55 -8.88 10.94 -3.43
N ILE A 56 -8.53 11.98 -4.19
CA ILE A 56 -9.34 12.44 -5.33
C ILE A 56 -9.52 11.31 -6.35
N TYR A 57 -8.44 10.60 -6.66
CA TYR A 57 -8.46 9.44 -7.55
C TYR A 57 -9.44 8.36 -7.05
N SER A 58 -9.35 7.97 -5.77
CA SER A 58 -10.22 6.94 -5.21
C SER A 58 -11.70 7.30 -5.34
N ARG A 59 -12.04 8.59 -5.15
CA ARG A 59 -13.42 9.09 -5.32
C ARG A 59 -13.85 9.15 -6.79
N ALA A 60 -12.91 9.47 -7.70
CA ALA A 60 -13.15 9.56 -9.13
C ALA A 60 -13.38 8.18 -9.79
N PHE A 61 -12.65 7.17 -9.32
CA PHE A 61 -12.65 5.82 -9.90
C PHE A 61 -13.44 4.79 -9.08
N ALA A 62 -14.20 5.24 -8.07
CA ALA A 62 -14.99 4.35 -7.21
C ALA A 62 -14.16 3.29 -6.46
N LEU A 63 -12.88 3.54 -6.26
CA LEU A 63 -12.05 2.70 -5.41
C LEU A 63 -12.57 2.81 -3.97
N PRO A 64 -12.85 1.69 -3.27
CA PRO A 64 -13.17 1.74 -1.86
C PRO A 64 -12.08 2.51 -1.09
N PHE A 65 -12.49 3.40 -0.18
CA PHE A 65 -11.51 4.18 0.57
C PHE A 65 -10.62 3.22 1.38
N PRO A 66 -9.30 3.20 1.13
CA PRO A 66 -8.45 2.20 1.75
C PRO A 66 -8.34 2.39 3.25
N ASN A 67 -8.33 1.27 3.97
CA ASN A 67 -7.92 1.24 5.36
C ASN A 67 -6.42 1.52 5.49
N PHE A 68 -6.01 2.04 6.63
CA PHE A 68 -4.60 2.23 6.97
C PHE A 68 -4.31 1.74 8.39
N LEU A 69 -3.08 1.27 8.60
CA LEU A 69 -2.64 0.80 9.90
C LEU A 69 -2.16 1.98 10.75
N ALA A 70 -2.69 2.12 11.95
CA ALA A 70 -2.29 3.16 12.88
C ALA A 70 -2.02 2.59 14.28
N LYS A 71 -1.17 3.30 15.04
CA LYS A 71 -0.81 2.88 16.40
C LYS A 71 -2.06 2.80 17.28
N ASP A 72 -2.24 1.72 18.01
CA ASP A 72 -3.38 1.45 18.89
C ASP A 72 -3.68 2.57 19.89
N SER A 73 -2.64 3.27 20.36
CA SER A 73 -2.78 4.41 21.27
C SER A 73 -3.61 5.57 20.70
N LEU A 74 -3.67 5.75 19.37
CA LEU A 74 -4.50 6.77 18.72
C LEU A 74 -5.99 6.48 18.86
N PHE A 75 -6.36 5.23 19.08
CA PHE A 75 -7.75 4.79 19.19
C PHE A 75 -8.29 4.75 20.62
N ARG A 76 -7.42 4.93 21.63
CA ARG A 76 -7.78 4.92 23.06
C ARG A 76 -8.23 6.26 23.58
N GLY A 77 -7.93 7.36 22.87
CA GLY A 77 -8.27 8.72 23.27
C GLY A 77 -9.69 9.16 22.85
N LEU A 78 -10.05 10.38 23.25
CA LEU A 78 -11.34 11.02 22.97
C LEU A 78 -11.69 11.05 21.45
N PHE A 79 -10.67 11.11 20.59
CA PHE A 79 -10.82 11.14 19.13
C PHE A 79 -10.63 9.75 18.47
N GLY A 80 -10.59 8.67 19.24
CA GLY A 80 -10.39 7.32 18.71
C GLY A 80 -11.45 6.88 17.69
N TRP A 81 -12.67 7.40 17.81
CA TRP A 81 -13.75 7.15 16.87
C TRP A 81 -13.51 7.81 15.51
N VAL A 82 -12.85 8.98 15.46
CA VAL A 82 -12.48 9.67 14.20
C VAL A 82 -11.52 8.81 13.38
N TRP A 83 -10.49 8.25 14.04
CA TRP A 83 -9.53 7.38 13.35
C TRP A 83 -10.19 6.12 12.78
N ARG A 84 -11.14 5.53 13.51
CA ARG A 84 -11.93 4.39 12.98
C ARG A 84 -12.81 4.80 11.80
N TRP A 85 -13.47 5.94 11.90
CA TRP A 85 -14.31 6.48 10.84
C TRP A 85 -13.51 6.78 9.57
N LEU A 86 -12.26 7.25 9.72
CA LEU A 86 -11.32 7.46 8.61
C LEU A 86 -10.74 6.15 8.05
N GLY A 87 -11.17 4.98 8.52
CA GLY A 87 -10.67 3.69 8.04
C GLY A 87 -9.40 3.21 8.72
N GLY A 88 -8.99 3.84 9.81
CA GLY A 88 -7.83 3.41 10.60
C GLY A 88 -8.07 2.08 11.30
N ILE A 89 -7.08 1.19 11.23
CA ILE A 89 -7.05 -0.10 11.93
C ILE A 89 -6.00 -0.02 13.03
N PRO A 90 -6.41 -0.21 14.32
CA PRO A 90 -5.46 -0.20 15.41
C PRO A 90 -4.54 -1.41 15.36
N VAL A 91 -3.24 -1.18 15.44
CA VAL A 91 -2.23 -2.23 15.52
C VAL A 91 -1.19 -1.92 16.57
N ASN A 92 -0.77 -2.93 17.30
CA ASN A 92 0.34 -2.81 18.23
C ASN A 92 1.66 -2.99 17.46
N ARG A 93 2.35 -1.89 17.19
CA ARG A 93 3.62 -1.90 16.45
C ARG A 93 4.83 -2.28 17.30
N SER A 94 4.69 -2.34 18.63
CA SER A 94 5.79 -2.76 19.53
C SER A 94 6.03 -4.27 19.49
N GLU A 95 5.02 -5.05 19.13
CA GLU A 95 5.11 -6.50 18.98
C GLU A 95 5.31 -6.87 17.50
N ARG A 96 6.54 -6.83 17.02
CA ARG A 96 6.87 -7.09 15.60
C ARG A 96 6.44 -8.50 15.16
N THR A 97 6.59 -9.49 16.01
CA THR A 97 6.22 -10.90 15.75
C THR A 97 4.73 -11.11 15.54
N ASN A 98 3.88 -10.31 16.19
CA ASN A 98 2.42 -10.45 16.12
C ASN A 98 1.76 -9.48 15.12
N PHE A 99 2.54 -8.58 14.49
CA PHE A 99 1.98 -7.54 13.62
C PHE A 99 1.26 -8.11 12.39
N VAL A 100 1.89 -9.09 11.73
CA VAL A 100 1.30 -9.77 10.56
C VAL A 100 0.03 -10.53 10.97
N ASP A 101 0.05 -11.16 12.14
CA ASP A 101 -1.09 -11.90 12.68
C ASP A 101 -2.27 -11.00 13.02
N GLN A 102 -2.01 -9.85 13.61
CA GLN A 102 -3.04 -8.85 13.89
C GLN A 102 -3.74 -8.41 12.61
N VAL A 103 -2.99 -8.12 11.54
CA VAL A 103 -3.55 -7.69 10.26
C VAL A 103 -4.33 -8.82 9.58
N ALA A 104 -3.79 -10.05 9.59
CA ALA A 104 -4.50 -11.22 9.04
C ALA A 104 -5.83 -11.48 9.77
N ALA A 105 -5.84 -11.36 11.10
CA ALA A 105 -7.06 -11.47 11.88
C ALA A 105 -8.10 -10.38 11.54
N GLU A 106 -7.66 -9.16 11.24
CA GLU A 106 -8.58 -8.09 10.80
C GLU A 106 -9.20 -8.39 9.42
N PHE A 107 -8.45 -9.00 8.49
CA PHE A 107 -8.99 -9.49 7.21
C PHE A 107 -10.02 -10.59 7.41
N GLN A 108 -9.82 -11.49 8.38
CA GLN A 108 -10.76 -12.58 8.67
C GLN A 108 -12.07 -12.07 9.27
N LYS A 109 -12.02 -11.05 10.15
CA LYS A 109 -13.18 -10.49 10.84
C LYS A 109 -14.13 -9.68 9.94
N ARG A 110 -13.69 -9.25 8.78
CA ARG A 110 -14.40 -8.31 7.92
C ARG A 110 -14.79 -8.98 6.60
N ASP A 111 -15.96 -8.66 6.07
CA ASP A 111 -16.37 -9.11 4.73
C ASP A 111 -15.67 -8.30 3.63
N ARG A 112 -15.34 -7.04 3.93
CA ARG A 112 -14.68 -6.10 3.01
C ARG A 112 -13.53 -5.42 3.72
N MET A 113 -12.35 -5.43 3.10
CA MET A 113 -11.18 -4.72 3.63
C MET A 113 -10.18 -4.45 2.51
N VAL A 114 -9.92 -3.19 2.27
CA VAL A 114 -8.85 -2.73 1.36
C VAL A 114 -7.78 -2.05 2.20
N LEU A 115 -6.59 -2.63 2.26
CA LEU A 115 -5.49 -2.10 3.06
C LEU A 115 -4.44 -1.46 2.17
N ALA A 116 -4.26 -0.13 2.29
CA ALA A 116 -3.18 0.56 1.59
C ALA A 116 -1.90 0.57 2.41
N ILE A 117 -0.81 0.18 1.77
CA ILE A 117 0.54 0.13 2.35
C ILE A 117 1.53 0.81 1.40
N THR A 118 2.40 1.64 1.95
CA THR A 118 3.59 2.13 1.24
C THR A 118 4.78 1.28 1.69
N PRO A 119 5.35 0.43 0.82
CA PRO A 119 6.41 -0.52 1.23
C PRO A 119 7.68 0.17 1.73
N GLU A 120 7.94 1.39 1.26
CA GLU A 120 9.05 2.24 1.71
C GLU A 120 8.93 2.57 3.20
N GLY A 121 7.70 2.71 3.72
CA GLY A 121 7.39 3.03 5.11
C GLY A 121 7.82 4.43 5.55
N THR A 122 8.27 5.25 4.61
CA THR A 122 8.71 6.64 4.80
C THR A 122 8.54 7.42 3.50
N ARG A 123 8.60 8.75 3.55
CA ARG A 123 8.63 9.65 2.38
C ARG A 123 10.03 10.16 2.07
N SER A 124 11.00 9.76 2.87
CA SER A 124 12.42 9.97 2.63
C SER A 124 12.99 8.78 1.90
N LYS A 125 14.17 8.93 1.31
CA LYS A 125 14.86 7.83 0.63
C LYS A 125 15.00 6.65 1.58
N SER A 126 14.45 5.51 1.20
CA SER A 126 14.58 4.24 1.90
C SER A 126 15.52 3.35 1.09
N GLU A 127 16.46 2.72 1.77
CA GLU A 127 17.39 1.80 1.16
C GLU A 127 16.73 0.45 0.84
N TYR A 128 15.72 0.07 1.64
CA TYR A 128 15.02 -1.21 1.51
C TYR A 128 13.51 -1.04 1.69
N TRP A 129 12.76 -1.78 0.90
CA TRP A 129 11.32 -1.94 1.11
C TRP A 129 11.06 -2.87 2.29
N LYS A 130 9.98 -2.60 3.02
CA LYS A 130 9.52 -3.47 4.10
C LYS A 130 8.68 -4.61 3.51
N THR A 131 9.04 -5.83 3.84
CA THR A 131 8.38 -7.06 3.36
C THR A 131 7.05 -7.37 4.07
N GLY A 132 6.64 -6.54 5.03
CA GLY A 132 5.44 -6.77 5.81
C GLY A 132 4.18 -7.02 4.99
N PHE A 133 3.98 -6.28 3.89
CA PHE A 133 2.82 -6.48 3.00
C PHE A 133 2.78 -7.89 2.40
N TYR A 134 3.94 -8.44 2.04
CA TYR A 134 4.09 -9.77 1.47
C TYR A 134 3.62 -10.85 2.44
N HIS A 135 4.15 -10.82 3.66
CA HIS A 135 3.78 -11.77 4.71
C HIS A 135 2.31 -11.63 5.16
N MET A 136 1.78 -10.40 5.19
CA MET A 136 0.36 -10.15 5.47
C MET A 136 -0.53 -10.75 4.37
N ALA A 137 -0.18 -10.57 3.10
CA ALA A 137 -0.93 -11.10 1.97
C ALA A 137 -0.98 -12.64 2.00
N MET A 138 0.18 -13.28 2.21
CA MET A 138 0.26 -14.73 2.34
C MET A 138 -0.59 -15.24 3.51
N LYS A 139 -0.44 -14.64 4.69
CA LYS A 139 -1.13 -15.11 5.91
C LYS A 139 -2.64 -14.87 5.87
N ALA A 140 -3.06 -13.74 5.31
CA ALA A 140 -4.48 -13.41 5.14
C ALA A 140 -5.11 -14.10 3.91
N ASN A 141 -4.31 -14.69 3.04
CA ASN A 141 -4.73 -15.28 1.75
C ASN A 141 -5.51 -14.27 0.89
N VAL A 142 -4.95 -13.07 0.73
CA VAL A 142 -5.54 -11.99 -0.07
C VAL A 142 -4.57 -11.54 -1.16
N PRO A 143 -5.07 -11.10 -2.33
CA PRO A 143 -4.20 -10.59 -3.38
C PRO A 143 -3.55 -9.26 -2.99
N VAL A 144 -2.38 -9.01 -3.60
CA VAL A 144 -1.69 -7.73 -3.57
C VAL A 144 -1.92 -7.03 -4.90
N ILE A 145 -2.47 -5.82 -4.83
CA ILE A 145 -2.70 -4.96 -5.98
C ILE A 145 -1.60 -3.90 -6.03
N MET A 146 -0.99 -3.74 -7.17
CA MET A 146 0.00 -2.71 -7.41
C MET A 146 -0.68 -1.41 -7.83
N ALA A 147 -0.23 -0.29 -7.25
CA ALA A 147 -0.68 1.04 -7.62
C ALA A 147 0.50 2.02 -7.62
N TYR A 148 0.50 2.95 -8.58
CA TYR A 148 1.50 4.01 -8.64
C TYR A 148 0.88 5.36 -8.95
N ILE A 149 1.61 6.42 -8.58
CA ILE A 149 1.34 7.80 -8.94
C ILE A 149 2.52 8.32 -9.75
N ASP A 150 2.36 8.43 -11.07
CA ASP A 150 3.38 8.97 -11.96
C ASP A 150 3.18 10.48 -12.13
N TYR A 151 4.11 11.26 -11.60
CA TYR A 151 4.04 12.72 -11.67
C TYR A 151 4.52 13.30 -13.00
N ALA A 152 5.34 12.59 -13.76
CA ALA A 152 5.77 13.03 -15.07
C ALA A 152 4.61 12.95 -16.08
N GLN A 153 3.86 11.86 -16.01
CA GLN A 153 2.71 11.62 -16.88
C GLN A 153 1.40 12.16 -16.29
N LYS A 154 1.38 12.53 -15.00
CA LYS A 154 0.17 12.83 -14.20
C LYS A 154 -0.87 11.70 -14.34
N PHE A 155 -0.42 10.50 -14.12
CA PHE A 155 -1.21 9.29 -14.29
C PHE A 155 -1.18 8.42 -13.03
N ILE A 156 -2.34 7.85 -12.66
CA ILE A 156 -2.43 6.84 -11.60
C ILE A 156 -2.95 5.54 -12.20
N SER A 157 -2.23 4.45 -11.95
CA SER A 157 -2.72 3.10 -12.21
C SER A 157 -2.94 2.39 -10.88
N CYS A 158 -4.00 1.60 -10.81
CA CYS A 158 -4.27 0.70 -9.70
C CYS A 158 -5.10 -0.48 -10.21
N GLY A 159 -4.56 -1.69 -10.09
CA GLY A 159 -5.32 -2.88 -10.47
C GLY A 159 -4.50 -4.07 -10.92
N ASP A 160 -3.23 -3.89 -11.24
CA ASP A 160 -2.37 -5.01 -11.56
C ASP A 160 -2.08 -5.85 -10.32
N ILE A 161 -2.21 -7.17 -10.45
CA ILE A 161 -2.04 -8.11 -9.34
C ILE A 161 -0.58 -8.54 -9.28
N ALA A 162 0.07 -8.31 -8.14
CA ALA A 162 1.35 -8.92 -7.84
C ALA A 162 1.13 -10.40 -7.47
N GLU A 163 1.77 -11.29 -8.19
CA GLU A 163 1.79 -12.71 -7.86
C GLU A 163 2.65 -12.92 -6.61
N ILE A 164 2.05 -13.46 -5.56
CA ILE A 164 2.72 -13.80 -4.30
C ILE A 164 2.81 -15.33 -4.23
N THR A 165 3.95 -15.87 -4.67
CA THR A 165 4.15 -17.31 -4.83
C THR A 165 4.78 -17.97 -3.60
N GLY A 166 5.46 -17.19 -2.76
CA GLY A 166 6.29 -17.65 -1.66
C GLY A 166 7.79 -17.52 -1.96
N ASP A 167 8.17 -17.41 -3.22
CA ASP A 167 9.54 -17.04 -3.62
C ASP A 167 9.65 -15.50 -3.65
N ILE A 168 10.05 -14.95 -2.51
CA ILE A 168 10.10 -13.50 -2.32
C ILE A 168 11.06 -12.80 -3.29
N GLU A 169 12.15 -13.45 -3.69
CA GLU A 169 13.13 -12.84 -4.59
C GLU A 169 12.56 -12.75 -6.03
N ALA A 170 11.98 -13.84 -6.52
CA ALA A 170 11.36 -13.88 -7.84
C ALA A 170 10.12 -12.95 -7.93
N ASP A 171 9.26 -12.98 -6.91
CA ASP A 171 8.06 -12.15 -6.88
C ASP A 171 8.41 -10.66 -6.86
N MET A 172 9.44 -10.31 -6.12
CA MET A 172 9.86 -8.91 -6.02
C MET A 172 10.64 -8.40 -7.21
N ALA A 173 11.29 -9.28 -7.95
CA ALA A 173 11.86 -8.89 -9.24
C ALA A 173 10.75 -8.38 -10.17
N LYS A 174 9.62 -9.08 -10.24
CA LYS A 174 8.44 -8.66 -11.02
C LYS A 174 7.84 -7.35 -10.51
N ILE A 175 7.71 -7.20 -9.18
CA ILE A 175 7.21 -5.96 -8.58
C ILE A 175 8.15 -4.78 -8.90
N ARG A 176 9.46 -4.97 -8.81
CA ARG A 176 10.46 -3.94 -9.16
C ARG A 176 10.32 -3.52 -10.62
N ASP A 177 10.18 -4.48 -11.53
CA ASP A 177 10.03 -4.20 -12.96
C ASP A 177 8.77 -3.37 -13.25
N TYR A 178 7.67 -3.64 -12.54
CA TYR A 178 6.43 -2.87 -12.65
C TYR A 178 6.63 -1.38 -12.30
N TYR A 179 7.41 -1.09 -11.26
CA TYR A 179 7.65 0.29 -10.80
C TYR A 179 8.86 0.98 -11.46
N ALA A 180 9.61 0.29 -12.31
CA ALA A 180 10.91 0.77 -12.82
C ALA A 180 10.84 2.12 -13.54
N ASN A 181 9.73 2.39 -14.25
CA ASN A 181 9.56 3.59 -15.07
C ASN A 181 8.66 4.66 -14.41
N VAL A 182 8.28 4.50 -13.16
CA VAL A 182 7.38 5.42 -12.47
C VAL A 182 8.14 6.61 -11.91
N THR A 183 7.72 7.82 -12.24
CA THR A 183 8.34 9.05 -11.77
C THR A 183 7.67 9.58 -10.50
N ALA A 184 8.38 9.52 -9.37
CA ALA A 184 7.93 10.09 -8.11
C ALA A 184 7.85 11.63 -8.17
N ARG A 185 7.04 12.26 -7.27
CA ARG A 185 7.03 13.72 -7.09
C ARG A 185 8.42 14.28 -6.76
N HIS A 186 9.18 13.57 -5.93
CA HIS A 186 10.54 13.91 -5.54
C HIS A 186 11.47 12.73 -5.87
N PRO A 187 11.96 12.63 -7.13
CA PRO A 187 12.75 11.48 -7.57
C PRO A 187 13.99 11.21 -6.70
N HIS A 188 14.63 12.25 -6.17
CA HIS A 188 15.78 12.13 -5.27
C HIS A 188 15.47 11.44 -3.93
N ARG A 189 14.19 11.33 -3.55
CA ARG A 189 13.72 10.61 -2.35
C ARG A 189 13.29 9.18 -2.63
N HIS A 190 13.17 8.80 -3.90
CA HIS A 190 12.90 7.44 -4.28
C HIS A 190 14.22 6.64 -4.20
N GLY A 191 14.16 5.51 -3.48
CA GLY A 191 15.27 4.57 -3.37
C GLY A 191 15.10 3.40 -4.31
N ASP A 192 16.14 2.60 -4.47
CA ASP A 192 16.05 1.36 -5.20
C ASP A 192 15.08 0.40 -4.51
N ILE A 193 14.30 -0.36 -5.30
CA ILE A 193 13.41 -1.37 -4.78
C ILE A 193 14.23 -2.61 -4.44
N ARG A 194 14.65 -2.69 -3.19
CA ARG A 194 15.46 -3.79 -2.65
C ARG A 194 14.82 -4.33 -1.37
N PHE A 195 15.10 -5.60 -1.05
CA PHE A 195 14.80 -6.18 0.26
C PHE A 195 16.07 -6.48 1.02
N ARG A 196 15.95 -6.54 2.35
CA ARG A 196 16.91 -7.30 3.13
C ARG A 196 16.62 -8.78 2.89
N SER A 197 17.55 -9.53 2.33
CA SER A 197 17.46 -10.98 2.35
C SER A 197 17.55 -11.45 3.82
N VAL A 198 16.73 -12.43 4.18
CA VAL A 198 16.67 -12.99 5.54
C VAL A 198 18.05 -13.52 6.01
N VAL A 199 18.94 -13.82 5.07
CA VAL A 199 20.31 -14.30 5.34
C VAL A 199 21.16 -13.24 6.07
N ASN A 200 20.88 -11.94 5.90
CA ASN A 200 21.66 -10.88 6.56
C ASN A 200 21.17 -10.50 7.96
N GLU A 201 20.01 -10.97 8.39
CA GLU A 201 19.52 -10.71 9.76
C GLU A 201 20.16 -11.66 10.78
N THR A 202 20.63 -12.84 10.37
CA THR A 202 21.29 -13.81 11.25
C THR A 202 22.76 -13.46 11.53
N SER A 203 23.40 -12.69 10.64
CA SER A 203 24.81 -12.31 10.81
C SER A 203 25.01 -11.01 11.58
N ALA A 204 23.97 -10.19 11.77
CA ALA A 204 24.06 -8.91 12.48
C ALA A 204 23.78 -9.02 13.99
N SER A 205 23.42 -10.20 14.51
CA SER A 205 23.12 -10.41 15.92
C SER A 205 24.31 -10.98 16.72
N ASP A 206 25.45 -11.25 16.08
CA ASP A 206 26.60 -11.94 16.74
C ASP A 206 27.82 -11.03 16.99
N ASP A 207 27.72 -9.73 16.66
CA ASP A 207 28.79 -8.75 16.94
C ASP A 207 28.41 -7.80 18.08
N SER A 208 28.20 -8.35 19.28
CA SER A 208 28.31 -7.55 20.51
C SER A 208 29.69 -7.79 21.11
N PRO A 209 30.59 -6.75 21.15
CA PRO A 209 31.85 -6.91 21.85
C PRO A 209 31.57 -7.06 23.34
N GLY A 210 31.93 -8.25 23.89
CA GLY A 210 31.95 -8.46 25.32
C GLY A 210 32.87 -7.45 25.99
N ASN A 211 32.32 -6.67 26.89
CA ASN A 211 33.08 -5.84 27.81
C ASN A 211 33.78 -6.78 28.83
N ALA A 212 35.08 -6.80 28.77
CA ALA A 212 35.94 -7.17 29.89
C ALA A 212 36.17 -5.92 30.75
#